data_0b9e61c8b8499d618879b2422cab0b21
#
_entry.id   0b9e61c8b8499d618879b2422cab0b21
#
_cell.length_a   1.000
_cell.length_b   1.000
_cell.length_c   1.000
_cell.angle_alpha   90.00
_cell.angle_beta   90.00
_cell.angle_gamma   90.00
#
_symmetry.space_group_name_H-M   'P 1'
#
loop_
_entity.id
_entity.type
_entity.pdbx_description
1 polymer ?
#
loop_
_entity_poly.entity_id
_entity_poly.type
_entity_poly.pdbx_seq_one_letter_code
_entity_poly.pdbx_strand_id
1 'polypeptide(L)'
;MPGASAVKGCLEQAQPGMKELGLLINTGVYRDRHNHEPAIASLIQGDLMKSFNAELAGTFSYDLHSGGGGVVMALSILNGFVESGKTDFGAVVAGDSEPFDGAAGALVVSKGESEEGFRKFSQDTYTQYSSEYMSYSNYSGNELQLINKQGPEYSNHCLQCAKKSMDRFLSESALVAEEIDLIIPAQSPAGFASALADLYGHTRVVVLNGEHNCYSAGLILALGQAQSTGSFRKSGKVLFVNVGPGIMVDLALYLNPS
;
A
#
# COMPACT_ATOMS: atom_id res chain seq x y z
N MET A 1 3.94 -18.37 -4.21
CA MET A 1 4.07 -16.95 -4.68
C MET A 1 4.43 -16.05 -3.50
N PRO A 2 5.32 -15.03 -3.67
CA PRO A 2 5.69 -14.13 -2.57
C PRO A 2 4.49 -13.50 -1.86
N GLY A 3 3.48 -13.03 -2.62
CA GLY A 3 2.25 -12.47 -2.06
C GLY A 3 1.46 -13.46 -1.19
N ALA A 4 1.36 -14.74 -1.60
CA ALA A 4 0.70 -15.76 -0.78
C ALA A 4 1.47 -16.00 0.53
N SER A 5 2.81 -16.01 0.49
CA SER A 5 3.63 -16.14 1.70
C SER A 5 3.46 -14.94 2.64
N ALA A 6 3.36 -13.72 2.08
CA ALA A 6 3.13 -12.52 2.88
C ALA A 6 1.75 -12.54 3.57
N VAL A 7 0.67 -12.87 2.84
CA VAL A 7 -0.68 -13.01 3.42
C VAL A 7 -0.70 -14.11 4.48
N LYS A 8 -0.07 -15.28 4.17
CA LYS A 8 0.06 -16.38 5.13
C LYS A 8 0.71 -15.92 6.43
N GLY A 9 1.86 -15.24 6.34
CA GLY A 9 2.56 -14.72 7.52
C GLY A 9 1.71 -13.76 8.36
N CYS A 10 0.91 -12.88 7.72
CA CYS A 10 -0.02 -12.01 8.42
C CYS A 10 -1.16 -12.77 9.10
N LEU A 11 -1.74 -13.76 8.42
CA LEU A 11 -2.83 -14.57 9.00
C LEU A 11 -2.36 -15.44 10.16
N GLU A 12 -1.11 -15.94 10.12
CA GLU A 12 -0.50 -16.68 11.23
C GLU A 12 -0.20 -15.80 12.45
N GLN A 13 0.08 -14.51 12.24
CA GLN A 13 0.28 -13.52 13.29
C GLN A 13 -1.03 -12.94 13.83
N ALA A 14 -2.09 -12.95 13.02
CA ALA A 14 -3.41 -12.54 13.44
C ALA A 14 -3.98 -13.54 14.47
N GLN A 15 -4.83 -13.05 15.37
CA GLN A 15 -5.31 -13.84 16.50
C GLN A 15 -5.92 -15.18 16.07
N PRO A 16 -5.69 -16.28 16.85
CA PRO A 16 -6.30 -17.56 16.58
C PRO A 16 -7.82 -17.44 16.61
N GLY A 17 -8.48 -17.68 15.50
CA GLY A 17 -9.94 -17.56 15.37
C GLY A 17 -10.42 -16.89 14.09
N MET A 18 -9.58 -16.22 13.35
CA MET A 18 -9.90 -15.73 12.00
C MET A 18 -10.04 -16.91 11.04
N LYS A 19 -11.26 -17.42 10.90
CA LYS A 19 -11.52 -18.62 10.09
C LYS A 19 -11.83 -18.35 8.64
N GLU A 20 -12.26 -17.15 8.31
CA GLU A 20 -12.70 -16.78 6.95
C GLU A 20 -12.17 -15.42 6.55
N LEU A 21 -11.28 -15.42 5.57
CA LEU A 21 -10.87 -14.20 4.88
C LEU A 21 -12.01 -13.79 3.92
N GLY A 22 -12.76 -12.73 4.24
CA GLY A 22 -13.89 -12.32 3.42
C GLY A 22 -13.50 -11.54 2.17
N LEU A 23 -12.38 -10.79 2.22
CA LEU A 23 -11.90 -9.97 1.12
C LEU A 23 -10.38 -10.05 0.98
N LEU A 24 -9.90 -10.26 -0.26
CA LEU A 24 -8.48 -10.23 -0.62
C LEU A 24 -8.26 -9.30 -1.80
N ILE A 25 -7.52 -8.21 -1.60
CA ILE A 25 -7.20 -7.24 -2.64
C ILE A 25 -5.71 -7.28 -2.92
N ASN A 26 -5.33 -7.62 -4.15
CA ASN A 26 -3.96 -7.47 -4.61
C ASN A 26 -3.78 -6.12 -5.31
N THR A 27 -2.73 -5.39 -4.94
CA THR A 27 -2.39 -4.07 -5.48
C THR A 27 -1.05 -4.05 -6.23
N GLY A 28 -0.40 -5.21 -6.41
CA GLY A 28 0.80 -5.33 -7.23
C GLY A 28 0.52 -4.98 -8.69
N VAL A 29 1.42 -4.23 -9.30
CA VAL A 29 1.27 -3.72 -10.67
C VAL A 29 2.06 -4.57 -11.67
N TYR A 30 3.31 -4.87 -11.34
CA TYR A 30 4.24 -5.56 -12.25
C TYR A 30 4.22 -7.06 -11.97
N ARG A 31 3.65 -7.79 -12.93
CA ARG A 31 3.44 -9.23 -12.81
C ARG A 31 4.60 -10.01 -13.42
N ASP A 32 4.91 -11.15 -12.80
CA ASP A 32 5.89 -12.08 -13.37
C ASP A 32 5.52 -12.45 -14.81
N ARG A 33 6.52 -12.36 -15.71
CA ARG A 33 6.38 -12.62 -17.15
C ARG A 33 5.25 -11.85 -17.85
N HIS A 34 4.90 -10.66 -17.33
CA HIS A 34 3.81 -9.82 -17.87
C HIS A 34 2.47 -10.56 -18.01
N ASN A 35 2.21 -11.51 -17.12
CA ASN A 35 0.97 -12.30 -17.16
C ASN A 35 -0.23 -11.42 -16.79
N HIS A 36 -1.23 -11.30 -17.67
CA HIS A 36 -2.40 -10.48 -17.42
C HIS A 36 -3.56 -11.25 -16.77
N GLU A 37 -3.64 -12.56 -17.00
CA GLU A 37 -4.68 -13.44 -16.47
C GLU A 37 -4.09 -14.79 -16.01
N PRO A 38 -4.69 -15.41 -14.98
CA PRO A 38 -5.83 -14.93 -14.18
C PRO A 38 -5.43 -13.80 -13.23
N ALA A 39 -6.42 -13.20 -12.53
CA ALA A 39 -6.15 -12.21 -11.47
C ALA A 39 -5.18 -12.78 -10.44
N ILE A 40 -4.16 -11.99 -10.05
CA ILE A 40 -3.15 -12.42 -9.08
C ILE A 40 -3.77 -12.72 -7.71
N ALA A 41 -4.78 -11.94 -7.30
CA ALA A 41 -5.52 -12.21 -6.07
C ALA A 41 -6.13 -13.62 -6.06
N SER A 42 -6.67 -14.10 -7.18
CA SER A 42 -7.20 -15.46 -7.29
C SER A 42 -6.11 -16.54 -7.18
N LEU A 43 -4.92 -16.28 -7.73
CA LEU A 43 -3.77 -17.19 -7.60
C LEU A 43 -3.27 -17.24 -6.15
N ILE A 44 -3.19 -16.08 -5.49
CA ILE A 44 -2.84 -15.97 -4.07
C ILE A 44 -3.85 -16.75 -3.22
N GLN A 45 -5.16 -16.55 -3.45
CA GLN A 45 -6.22 -17.29 -2.76
C GLN A 45 -6.07 -18.81 -2.94
N GLY A 46 -5.83 -19.28 -4.17
CA GLY A 46 -5.60 -20.70 -4.46
C GLY A 46 -4.38 -21.28 -3.74
N ASP A 47 -3.28 -20.54 -3.65
CA ASP A 47 -2.09 -20.94 -2.91
C ASP A 47 -2.34 -20.96 -1.38
N LEU A 48 -3.12 -20.00 -0.87
CA LEU A 48 -3.53 -19.96 0.54
C LEU A 48 -4.41 -21.17 0.90
N MET A 49 -5.40 -21.50 0.08
CA MET A 49 -6.27 -22.67 0.28
C MET A 49 -5.44 -23.97 0.39
N LYS A 50 -4.48 -24.15 -0.50
CA LYS A 50 -3.56 -25.31 -0.47
C LYS A 50 -2.69 -25.33 0.80
N SER A 51 -2.19 -24.17 1.23
CA SER A 51 -1.23 -24.05 2.33
C SER A 51 -1.87 -24.23 3.71
N PHE A 52 -3.13 -23.77 3.87
CA PHE A 52 -3.82 -23.79 5.16
C PHE A 52 -4.89 -24.90 5.27
N ASN A 53 -5.14 -25.63 4.18
CA ASN A 53 -6.30 -26.50 4.08
C ASN A 53 -7.60 -25.76 4.50
N ALA A 54 -7.68 -24.46 4.12
CA ALA A 54 -8.70 -23.54 4.56
C ALA A 54 -9.80 -23.44 3.51
N GLU A 55 -11.03 -23.33 3.96
CA GLU A 55 -12.16 -23.05 3.08
C GLU A 55 -12.20 -21.53 2.80
N LEU A 56 -11.48 -21.09 1.78
CA LEU A 56 -11.51 -19.70 1.29
C LEU A 56 -12.41 -19.52 0.06
N ALA A 57 -13.27 -20.49 -0.22
CA ALA A 57 -14.16 -20.44 -1.38
C ALA A 57 -15.13 -19.23 -1.35
N GLY A 58 -15.48 -18.74 -0.16
CA GLY A 58 -16.30 -17.55 0.03
C GLY A 58 -15.53 -16.23 -0.02
N THR A 59 -14.20 -16.25 -0.12
CA THR A 59 -13.39 -15.04 -0.19
C THR A 59 -13.61 -14.31 -1.51
N PHE A 60 -14.01 -13.06 -1.47
CA PHE A 60 -14.04 -12.21 -2.66
C PHE A 60 -12.62 -11.69 -2.94
N SER A 61 -12.04 -12.06 -4.07
CA SER A 61 -10.66 -11.68 -4.42
C SER A 61 -10.58 -10.99 -5.77
N TYR A 62 -9.81 -9.90 -5.85
CA TYR A 62 -9.58 -9.17 -7.09
C TYR A 62 -8.29 -8.34 -7.06
N ASP A 63 -7.82 -7.95 -8.24
CA ASP A 63 -6.70 -7.04 -8.40
C ASP A 63 -7.21 -5.60 -8.51
N LEU A 64 -6.57 -4.68 -7.77
CA LEU A 64 -6.81 -3.26 -7.83
C LEU A 64 -5.56 -2.55 -8.39
N HIS A 65 -5.66 -2.02 -9.59
CA HIS A 65 -4.56 -1.30 -10.23
C HIS A 65 -4.73 0.21 -10.06
N SER A 66 -3.84 0.83 -9.32
CA SER A 66 -3.75 2.28 -9.13
C SER A 66 -2.28 2.73 -9.13
N GLY A 67 -1.51 2.26 -10.11
CA GLY A 67 -0.06 2.47 -10.10
C GLY A 67 0.55 2.04 -8.75
N GLY A 68 1.58 2.73 -8.27
CA GLY A 68 2.14 2.51 -6.93
C GLY A 68 1.20 2.89 -5.77
N GLY A 69 0.05 3.55 -6.06
CA GLY A 69 -0.89 4.09 -5.07
C GLY A 69 -1.91 3.11 -4.49
N GLY A 70 -1.97 1.88 -5.01
CA GLY A 70 -3.08 0.96 -4.75
C GLY A 70 -3.35 0.57 -3.29
N VAL A 71 -2.34 0.58 -2.42
CA VAL A 71 -2.48 0.08 -1.04
C VAL A 71 -3.48 0.91 -0.23
N VAL A 72 -3.35 2.24 -0.21
CA VAL A 72 -4.27 3.10 0.57
C VAL A 72 -5.68 3.07 -0.01
N MET A 73 -5.82 3.01 -1.34
CA MET A 73 -7.11 2.81 -1.98
C MET A 73 -7.75 1.48 -1.59
N ALA A 74 -6.98 0.38 -1.60
CA ALA A 74 -7.45 -0.93 -1.16
C ALA A 74 -7.88 -0.93 0.31
N LEU A 75 -7.12 -0.24 1.18
CA LEU A 75 -7.49 -0.05 2.58
C LEU A 75 -8.82 0.69 2.73
N SER A 76 -9.05 1.75 1.95
CA SER A 76 -10.32 2.48 1.96
C SER A 76 -11.51 1.59 1.57
N ILE A 77 -11.34 0.77 0.52
CA ILE A 77 -12.36 -0.18 0.08
C ILE A 77 -12.61 -1.24 1.17
N LEU A 78 -11.53 -1.84 1.68
CA LEU A 78 -11.62 -2.87 2.72
C LEU A 78 -12.28 -2.32 3.99
N ASN A 79 -11.91 -1.11 4.42
CA ASN A 79 -12.55 -0.44 5.55
C ASN A 79 -14.07 -0.31 5.36
N GLY A 80 -14.52 0.10 4.17
CA GLY A 80 -15.95 0.17 3.85
C GLY A 80 -16.66 -1.19 3.90
N PHE A 81 -16.00 -2.28 3.50
CA PHE A 81 -16.55 -3.64 3.62
C PHE A 81 -16.68 -4.07 5.09
N VAL A 82 -15.67 -3.79 5.92
CA VAL A 82 -15.68 -4.12 7.34
C VAL A 82 -16.73 -3.28 8.09
N GLU A 83 -16.77 -1.96 7.86
CA GLU A 83 -17.74 -1.07 8.50
C GLU A 83 -19.19 -1.41 8.13
N SER A 84 -19.44 -1.81 6.89
CA SER A 84 -20.78 -2.24 6.44
C SER A 84 -21.17 -3.63 6.91
N GLY A 85 -20.30 -4.35 7.62
CA GLY A 85 -20.53 -5.71 8.09
C GLY A 85 -20.60 -6.76 7.00
N LYS A 86 -20.08 -6.47 5.80
CA LYS A 86 -20.00 -7.44 4.70
C LYS A 86 -18.88 -8.45 4.88
N THR A 87 -17.88 -8.11 5.67
CA THR A 87 -16.81 -9.01 6.09
C THR A 87 -16.32 -8.59 7.48
N ASP A 88 -15.88 -9.56 8.28
CA ASP A 88 -15.27 -9.28 9.59
C ASP A 88 -13.80 -8.88 9.43
N PHE A 89 -13.13 -9.36 8.38
CA PHE A 89 -11.76 -8.95 8.05
C PHE A 89 -11.41 -9.24 6.59
N GLY A 90 -10.35 -8.60 6.14
CA GLY A 90 -9.80 -8.80 4.81
C GLY A 90 -8.30 -8.51 4.77
N ALA A 91 -7.68 -8.85 3.66
CA ALA A 91 -6.26 -8.64 3.42
C ALA A 91 -6.01 -7.75 2.20
N VAL A 92 -5.03 -6.88 2.32
CA VAL A 92 -4.40 -6.17 1.21
C VAL A 92 -3.01 -6.73 1.01
N VAL A 93 -2.66 -7.09 -0.20
CA VAL A 93 -1.35 -7.58 -0.58
C VAL A 93 -0.78 -6.74 -1.72
N ALA A 94 0.51 -6.44 -1.63
CA ALA A 94 1.25 -5.73 -2.66
C ALA A 94 2.58 -6.43 -2.92
N GLY A 95 2.99 -6.46 -4.17
CA GLY A 95 4.28 -7.01 -4.56
C GLY A 95 4.44 -6.93 -6.07
N ASP A 96 5.64 -6.63 -6.50
CA ASP A 96 5.99 -6.46 -7.90
C ASP A 96 7.17 -7.35 -8.28
N SER A 97 7.14 -7.85 -9.52
CA SER A 97 8.25 -8.56 -10.13
C SER A 97 9.23 -7.59 -10.79
N GLU A 98 10.25 -8.11 -11.48
CA GLU A 98 11.19 -7.28 -12.22
C GLU A 98 10.51 -6.15 -13.03
N PRO A 99 11.09 -4.95 -13.04
CA PRO A 99 12.45 -4.56 -12.62
C PRO A 99 12.57 -4.13 -11.15
N PHE A 100 11.62 -4.48 -10.30
CA PHE A 100 11.61 -4.20 -8.88
C PHE A 100 12.19 -5.38 -8.08
N ASP A 101 12.43 -5.19 -6.78
CA ASP A 101 13.17 -6.15 -5.94
C ASP A 101 12.42 -7.47 -5.66
N GLY A 102 11.26 -7.68 -6.25
CA GLY A 102 10.46 -8.89 -6.06
C GLY A 102 9.90 -9.03 -4.62
N ALA A 103 9.95 -7.99 -3.83
CA ALA A 103 9.42 -7.98 -2.48
C ALA A 103 7.89 -7.96 -2.47
N ALA A 104 7.29 -8.65 -1.51
CA ALA A 104 5.86 -8.61 -1.28
C ALA A 104 5.57 -8.34 0.20
N GLY A 105 4.55 -7.53 0.45
CA GLY A 105 4.00 -7.28 1.77
C GLY A 105 2.51 -7.54 1.80
N ALA A 106 1.98 -7.88 2.97
CA ALA A 106 0.55 -7.98 3.20
C ALA A 106 0.19 -7.34 4.53
N LEU A 107 -1.06 -6.93 4.66
CA LEU A 107 -1.65 -6.50 5.91
C LEU A 107 -3.08 -7.05 6.00
N VAL A 108 -3.51 -7.32 7.21
CA VAL A 108 -4.86 -7.76 7.54
C VAL A 108 -5.53 -6.64 8.33
N VAL A 109 -6.74 -6.31 7.94
CA VAL A 109 -7.60 -5.34 8.61
C VAL A 109 -8.86 -6.06 9.08
N SER A 110 -9.22 -5.83 10.33
CA SER A 110 -10.45 -6.34 10.94
C SER A 110 -11.20 -5.20 11.62
N LYS A 111 -12.41 -5.46 12.04
CA LYS A 111 -13.15 -4.53 12.88
C LYS A 111 -12.39 -4.31 14.19
N GLY A 112 -12.03 -3.06 14.45
CA GLY A 112 -11.40 -2.62 15.69
C GLY A 112 -12.42 -2.24 16.78
N GLU A 113 -11.90 -1.88 17.96
CA GLU A 113 -12.67 -1.23 19.00
C GLU A 113 -12.98 0.24 18.63
N SER A 114 -13.91 0.89 19.33
CA SER A 114 -14.55 2.14 18.90
C SER A 114 -13.61 3.33 18.68
N GLU A 115 -12.43 3.35 19.31
CA GLU A 115 -11.48 4.47 19.25
C GLU A 115 -10.22 4.18 18.42
N GLU A 116 -10.03 2.94 17.96
CA GLU A 116 -8.92 2.52 17.11
C GLU A 116 -9.35 2.42 15.64
N GLY A 117 -8.42 2.66 14.70
CA GLY A 117 -8.62 2.35 13.29
C GLY A 117 -8.54 3.53 12.35
N PHE A 118 -8.84 3.26 11.09
CA PHE A 118 -8.88 4.28 10.04
C PHE A 118 -10.06 5.23 10.24
N ARG A 119 -9.78 6.54 10.18
CA ARG A 119 -10.78 7.60 10.42
C ARG A 119 -11.15 8.37 9.18
N LYS A 120 -10.20 8.56 8.29
CA LYS A 120 -10.42 9.34 7.08
C LYS A 120 -9.49 8.85 5.98
N PHE A 121 -10.01 8.84 4.78
CA PHE A 121 -9.28 8.62 3.54
C PHE A 121 -9.44 9.82 2.61
N SER A 122 -8.44 10.08 1.80
CA SER A 122 -8.49 11.07 0.72
C SER A 122 -7.71 10.60 -0.49
N GLN A 123 -8.20 10.94 -1.67
CA GLN A 123 -7.58 10.58 -2.94
C GLN A 123 -7.58 11.81 -3.84
N ASP A 124 -6.40 12.13 -4.38
CA ASP A 124 -6.19 13.23 -5.30
C ASP A 124 -5.54 12.75 -6.59
N THR A 125 -5.95 13.31 -7.71
CA THR A 125 -5.34 13.05 -9.00
C THR A 125 -4.90 14.35 -9.66
N TYR A 126 -3.62 14.46 -9.98
CA TYR A 126 -2.97 15.60 -10.62
C TYR A 126 -2.69 15.26 -12.09
N THR A 127 -3.72 15.29 -12.91
CA THR A 127 -3.70 14.84 -14.32
C THR A 127 -2.74 15.60 -15.21
N GLN A 128 -2.34 16.82 -14.85
CA GLN A 128 -1.35 17.61 -15.57
C GLN A 128 0.04 16.95 -15.61
N TYR A 129 0.30 15.99 -14.75
CA TYR A 129 1.56 15.24 -14.68
C TYR A 129 1.43 13.80 -15.20
N SER A 130 0.33 13.46 -15.86
CA SER A 130 0.05 12.08 -16.31
C SER A 130 1.07 11.51 -17.28
N SER A 131 1.78 12.35 -18.01
CA SER A 131 2.82 11.93 -18.96
C SER A 131 4.22 11.76 -18.35
N GLU A 132 4.40 12.10 -17.06
CA GLU A 132 5.73 12.05 -16.44
C GLU A 132 6.19 10.66 -16.04
N TYR A 133 5.28 9.71 -15.96
CA TYR A 133 5.62 8.31 -15.76
C TYR A 133 4.76 7.43 -16.67
N MET A 134 5.43 6.62 -17.48
CA MET A 134 4.78 5.66 -18.37
C MET A 134 5.46 4.31 -18.26
N SER A 135 4.68 3.27 -18.13
CA SER A 135 5.15 1.89 -18.18
C SER A 135 4.33 1.11 -19.20
N TYR A 136 5.01 0.47 -20.13
CA TYR A 136 4.37 -0.32 -21.17
C TYR A 136 5.28 -1.44 -21.64
N SER A 137 4.67 -2.50 -22.16
CA SER A 137 5.40 -3.60 -22.78
C SER A 137 5.60 -3.35 -24.27
N ASN A 138 6.78 -3.63 -24.79
CA ASN A 138 7.12 -3.56 -26.20
C ASN A 138 7.92 -4.78 -26.64
N TYR A 139 7.86 -5.14 -27.90
CA TYR A 139 8.67 -6.20 -28.47
C TYR A 139 10.00 -5.65 -28.96
N SER A 140 11.10 -6.30 -28.56
CA SER A 140 12.42 -6.14 -29.14
C SER A 140 12.82 -7.46 -29.81
N GLY A 141 12.65 -7.53 -31.12
CA GLY A 141 12.71 -8.81 -31.83
C GLY A 141 11.55 -9.74 -31.40
N ASN A 142 11.90 -10.90 -30.86
CA ASN A 142 10.92 -11.88 -30.35
C ASN A 142 10.72 -11.83 -28.82
N GLU A 143 11.40 -10.89 -28.13
CA GLU A 143 11.32 -10.76 -26.68
C GLU A 143 10.41 -9.60 -26.28
N LEU A 144 9.51 -9.87 -25.32
CA LEU A 144 8.69 -8.85 -24.71
C LEU A 144 9.53 -8.15 -23.62
N GLN A 145 9.65 -6.83 -23.74
CA GLN A 145 10.41 -5.99 -22.80
C GLN A 145 9.48 -4.99 -22.11
N LEU A 146 9.64 -4.83 -20.81
CA LEU A 146 9.01 -3.76 -20.05
C LEU A 146 9.84 -2.48 -20.21
N ILE A 147 9.19 -1.41 -20.62
CA ILE A 147 9.79 -0.09 -20.75
C ILE A 147 9.18 0.83 -19.72
N ASN A 148 10.00 1.34 -18.81
CA ASN A 148 9.63 2.37 -17.85
C ASN A 148 10.26 3.69 -18.26
N LYS A 149 9.44 4.71 -18.45
CA LYS A 149 9.88 6.09 -18.75
C LYS A 149 9.44 6.98 -17.59
N GLN A 150 10.41 7.65 -16.99
CA GLN A 150 10.19 8.61 -15.92
C GLN A 150 10.77 9.97 -16.33
N GLY A 151 9.97 11.01 -16.24
CA GLY A 151 10.41 12.39 -16.44
C GLY A 151 11.39 12.83 -15.35
N PRO A 152 12.31 13.76 -15.65
CA PRO A 152 13.34 14.20 -14.70
C PRO A 152 12.75 14.87 -13.45
N GLU A 153 11.58 15.48 -13.55
CA GLU A 153 10.90 16.19 -12.45
C GLU A 153 9.85 15.33 -11.73
N TYR A 154 9.63 14.09 -12.14
CA TYR A 154 8.59 13.24 -11.58
C TYR A 154 8.64 13.13 -10.05
N SER A 155 9.82 12.87 -9.48
CA SER A 155 9.99 12.76 -8.02
C SER A 155 9.70 14.07 -7.29
N ASN A 156 10.10 15.21 -7.87
CA ASN A 156 9.80 16.54 -7.31
C ASN A 156 8.30 16.82 -7.35
N HIS A 157 7.64 16.51 -8.47
CA HIS A 157 6.19 16.70 -8.59
C HIS A 157 5.42 15.75 -7.66
N CYS A 158 5.87 14.52 -7.46
CA CYS A 158 5.31 13.62 -6.45
C CYS A 158 5.34 14.25 -5.04
N LEU A 159 6.50 14.82 -4.64
CA LEU A 159 6.64 15.48 -3.34
C LEU A 159 5.74 16.72 -3.21
N GLN A 160 5.68 17.56 -4.25
CA GLN A 160 4.83 18.76 -4.25
C GLN A 160 3.34 18.41 -4.17
N CYS A 161 2.91 17.40 -4.94
CA CYS A 161 1.54 16.91 -4.92
C CYS A 161 1.19 16.30 -3.56
N ALA A 162 2.08 15.47 -3.00
CA ALA A 162 1.89 14.89 -1.67
C ALA A 162 1.76 15.97 -0.60
N LYS A 163 2.67 16.95 -0.57
CA LYS A 163 2.59 18.07 0.36
C LYS A 163 1.26 18.82 0.26
N LYS A 164 0.84 19.20 -0.96
CA LYS A 164 -0.43 19.89 -1.20
C LYS A 164 -1.63 19.07 -0.72
N SER A 165 -1.64 17.76 -1.00
CA SER A 165 -2.72 16.87 -0.55
C SER A 165 -2.71 16.72 0.97
N MET A 166 -1.54 16.58 1.61
CA MET A 166 -1.41 16.50 3.06
C MET A 166 -1.89 17.79 3.74
N ASP A 167 -1.45 18.97 3.29
CA ASP A 167 -1.86 20.25 3.84
C ASP A 167 -3.40 20.40 3.81
N ARG A 168 -4.03 20.06 2.68
CA ARG A 168 -5.48 20.06 2.56
C ARG A 168 -6.14 19.05 3.48
N PHE A 169 -5.68 17.80 3.48
CA PHE A 169 -6.22 16.71 4.28
C PHE A 169 -6.21 17.02 5.77
N LEU A 170 -5.09 17.56 6.27
CA LEU A 170 -4.93 17.96 7.66
C LEU A 170 -5.87 19.13 8.01
N SER A 171 -5.93 20.17 7.16
CA SER A 171 -6.86 21.28 7.34
C SER A 171 -8.31 20.82 7.41
N GLU A 172 -8.75 19.96 6.49
CA GLU A 172 -10.10 19.37 6.51
C GLU A 172 -10.37 18.45 7.71
N SER A 173 -9.32 17.97 8.35
CA SER A 173 -9.40 17.12 9.56
C SER A 173 -9.27 17.92 10.85
N ALA A 174 -9.18 19.27 10.76
CA ALA A 174 -8.88 20.17 11.87
C ALA A 174 -7.61 19.78 12.63
N LEU A 175 -6.58 19.31 11.91
CA LEU A 175 -5.27 18.91 12.43
C LEU A 175 -4.16 19.78 11.83
N VAL A 176 -3.05 19.87 12.53
CA VAL A 176 -1.78 20.43 12.04
C VAL A 176 -0.74 19.30 11.93
N ALA A 177 0.29 19.52 11.12
CA ALA A 177 1.31 18.51 10.84
C ALA A 177 2.05 18.04 12.10
N GLU A 178 2.19 18.91 13.10
CA GLU A 178 2.84 18.62 14.39
C GLU A 178 2.06 17.63 15.25
N GLU A 179 0.76 17.49 15.02
CA GLU A 179 -0.10 16.52 15.71
C GLU A 179 -0.02 15.10 15.13
N ILE A 180 0.63 14.93 13.99
CA ILE A 180 0.90 13.60 13.42
C ILE A 180 2.16 13.04 14.04
N ASP A 181 2.01 11.95 14.77
CA ASP A 181 3.12 11.31 15.47
C ASP A 181 4.00 10.48 14.54
N LEU A 182 3.40 9.85 13.52
CA LEU A 182 4.09 8.98 12.56
C LEU A 182 3.52 9.14 11.16
N ILE A 183 4.41 9.22 10.18
CA ILE A 183 4.08 9.20 8.76
C ILE A 183 4.66 7.92 8.14
N ILE A 184 3.81 7.14 7.50
CA ILE A 184 4.19 5.93 6.77
C ILE A 184 4.02 6.21 5.28
N PRO A 185 5.10 6.58 4.57
CA PRO A 185 5.02 6.94 3.16
C PRO A 185 5.24 5.75 2.24
N ALA A 186 4.82 5.89 0.98
CA ALA A 186 5.37 5.12 -0.12
C ALA A 186 6.90 5.26 -0.14
N GLN A 187 7.59 4.21 -0.58
CA GLN A 187 9.05 4.21 -0.74
C GLN A 187 9.48 4.45 -2.19
N SER A 188 8.52 4.61 -3.09
CA SER A 188 8.70 4.95 -4.50
C SER A 188 7.94 6.25 -4.82
N PRO A 189 8.46 7.14 -5.68
CA PRO A 189 9.77 7.06 -6.35
C PRO A 189 10.96 7.15 -5.38
N ALA A 190 12.13 6.74 -5.86
CA ALA A 190 13.36 6.79 -5.05
C ALA A 190 13.57 8.18 -4.45
N GLY A 191 13.93 8.24 -3.15
CA GLY A 191 14.14 9.49 -2.41
C GLY A 191 12.85 10.16 -1.89
N PHE A 192 11.66 9.71 -2.26
CA PHE A 192 10.39 10.33 -1.82
C PHE A 192 10.22 10.30 -0.30
N ALA A 193 10.41 9.14 0.34
CA ALA A 193 10.30 9.00 1.78
C ALA A 193 11.34 9.85 2.53
N SER A 194 12.57 9.90 2.03
CA SER A 194 13.64 10.74 2.60
C SER A 194 13.32 12.23 2.47
N ALA A 195 12.82 12.67 1.33
CA ALA A 195 12.40 14.06 1.13
C ALA A 195 11.21 14.47 2.04
N LEU A 196 10.28 13.55 2.32
CA LEU A 196 9.25 13.78 3.33
C LEU A 196 9.87 13.85 4.74
N ALA A 197 10.88 13.03 5.04
CA ALA A 197 11.57 13.08 6.32
C ALA A 197 12.31 14.40 6.55
N ASP A 198 12.89 14.97 5.48
CA ASP A 198 13.49 16.31 5.52
C ASP A 198 12.48 17.41 5.84
N LEU A 199 11.23 17.27 5.35
CA LEU A 199 10.16 18.24 5.58
C LEU A 199 9.46 18.10 6.92
N TYR A 200 9.18 16.87 7.37
CA TYR A 200 8.33 16.62 8.54
C TYR A 200 9.10 16.05 9.75
N GLY A 201 10.39 15.76 9.60
CA GLY A 201 11.29 15.26 10.64
C GLY A 201 11.56 13.75 10.54
N HIS A 202 12.84 13.38 10.57
CA HIS A 202 13.34 12.01 10.41
C HIS A 202 12.84 11.03 11.51
N THR A 203 12.45 11.53 12.67
CA THR A 203 11.90 10.70 13.75
C THR A 203 10.43 10.35 13.54
N ARG A 204 9.72 11.10 12.69
CA ARG A 204 8.30 10.95 12.40
C ARG A 204 8.00 10.27 11.09
N VAL A 205 8.94 10.20 10.16
CA VAL A 205 8.74 9.60 8.83
C VAL A 205 9.52 8.30 8.74
N VAL A 206 8.82 7.25 8.35
CA VAL A 206 9.44 5.93 8.17
C VAL A 206 10.13 5.86 6.81
N VAL A 207 11.44 5.73 6.84
CA VAL A 207 12.26 5.48 5.67
C VAL A 207 12.81 4.06 5.79
N LEU A 208 12.62 3.22 4.77
CA LEU A 208 13.16 1.87 4.77
C LEU A 208 14.69 1.91 4.74
N ASN A 209 15.30 1.02 5.53
CA ASN A 209 16.74 0.86 5.53
C ASN A 209 17.19 0.16 4.25
N GLY A 210 18.23 0.70 3.61
CA GLY A 210 18.79 0.16 2.37
C GLY A 210 18.17 0.72 1.10
N GLU A 211 18.81 0.41 -0.03
CA GLU A 211 18.32 0.78 -1.36
C GLU A 211 17.37 -0.31 -1.87
N HIS A 212 16.11 -0.26 -1.44
CA HIS A 212 15.08 -1.18 -1.91
C HIS A 212 14.10 -0.47 -2.85
N ASN A 213 13.92 -1.03 -4.01
CA ASN A 213 12.91 -0.58 -4.98
C ASN A 213 11.68 -1.49 -4.94
N CYS A 214 10.91 -1.37 -3.86
CA CYS A 214 9.75 -2.24 -3.55
C CYS A 214 8.42 -1.70 -4.10
N TYR A 215 8.45 -0.81 -5.05
CA TYR A 215 7.33 -0.13 -5.71
C TYR A 215 6.00 -0.16 -4.93
N SER A 216 5.02 -1.05 -5.27
CA SER A 216 3.73 -1.11 -4.59
C SER A 216 3.81 -1.65 -3.15
N ALA A 217 4.78 -2.50 -2.83
CA ALA A 217 4.96 -3.06 -1.49
C ALA A 217 5.59 -2.08 -0.48
N GLY A 218 6.22 -1.01 -0.95
CA GLY A 218 7.06 -0.13 -0.12
C GLY A 218 6.34 0.42 1.11
N LEU A 219 5.08 0.84 0.98
CA LEU A 219 4.29 1.34 2.11
C LEU A 219 4.01 0.26 3.17
N ILE A 220 3.68 -0.96 2.75
CA ILE A 220 3.42 -2.08 3.67
C ILE A 220 4.71 -2.47 4.41
N LEU A 221 5.85 -2.48 3.71
CA LEU A 221 7.15 -2.78 4.32
C LEU A 221 7.56 -1.69 5.31
N ALA A 222 7.28 -0.42 5.02
CA ALA A 222 7.49 0.69 5.95
C ALA A 222 6.62 0.54 7.21
N LEU A 223 5.35 0.15 7.07
CA LEU A 223 4.51 -0.20 8.21
C LEU A 223 5.09 -1.36 9.01
N GLY A 224 5.55 -2.42 8.36
CA GLY A 224 6.20 -3.56 9.01
C GLY A 224 7.44 -3.14 9.80
N GLN A 225 8.28 -2.25 9.26
CA GLN A 225 9.41 -1.66 9.99
C GLN A 225 8.94 -0.85 11.22
N ALA A 226 7.91 -0.02 11.07
CA ALA A 226 7.35 0.75 12.18
C ALA A 226 6.76 -0.14 13.29
N GLN A 227 6.13 -1.26 12.92
CA GLN A 227 5.64 -2.25 13.88
C GLN A 227 6.79 -2.96 14.61
N SER A 228 7.80 -3.41 13.88
CA SER A 228 8.96 -4.13 14.46
C SER A 228 9.78 -3.27 15.42
N THR A 229 9.88 -1.98 15.16
CA THR A 229 10.55 -1.01 16.06
C THR A 229 9.66 -0.53 17.20
N GLY A 230 8.37 -0.85 17.18
CA GLY A 230 7.37 -0.39 18.14
C GLY A 230 6.95 1.07 17.96
N SER A 231 7.44 1.78 16.93
CA SER A 231 7.08 3.18 16.69
C SER A 231 5.59 3.30 16.31
N PHE A 232 5.03 2.37 15.54
CA PHE A 232 3.62 2.36 15.19
C PHE A 232 2.71 2.34 16.43
N ARG A 233 2.97 1.44 17.39
CA ARG A 233 2.17 1.31 18.62
C ARG A 233 2.28 2.50 19.58
N LYS A 234 3.38 3.23 19.51
CA LYS A 234 3.63 4.41 20.37
C LYS A 234 3.04 5.70 19.82
N SER A 235 2.58 5.66 18.58
CA SER A 235 2.04 6.82 17.85
C SER A 235 0.52 6.83 17.94
N GLY A 236 -0.06 7.89 18.50
CA GLY A 236 -1.52 8.04 18.57
C GLY A 236 -2.15 8.35 17.22
N LYS A 237 -1.54 9.24 16.43
CA LYS A 237 -2.00 9.62 15.08
C LYS A 237 -0.98 9.21 14.04
N VAL A 238 -1.36 8.32 13.14
CA VAL A 238 -0.52 7.82 12.04
C VAL A 238 -1.11 8.24 10.70
N LEU A 239 -0.30 8.89 9.86
CA LEU A 239 -0.69 9.28 8.52
C LEU A 239 0.00 8.38 7.49
N PHE A 240 -0.79 7.66 6.70
CA PHE A 240 -0.32 6.94 5.53
C PHE A 240 -0.32 7.87 4.33
N VAL A 241 0.79 7.88 3.58
CA VAL A 241 0.98 8.75 2.40
C VAL A 241 1.45 7.90 1.24
N ASN A 242 0.59 7.70 0.28
CA ASN A 242 0.93 6.97 -0.93
C ASN A 242 0.96 7.90 -2.14
N VAL A 243 1.92 7.70 -3.04
CA VAL A 243 1.98 8.40 -4.32
C VAL A 243 2.21 7.40 -5.45
N GLY A 244 1.68 7.70 -6.61
CA GLY A 244 1.83 6.89 -7.80
C GLY A 244 1.73 7.71 -9.09
N PRO A 245 2.01 7.05 -10.23
CA PRO A 245 1.87 7.67 -11.54
C PRO A 245 0.49 8.27 -11.77
N GLY A 246 0.47 9.43 -12.45
CA GLY A 246 -0.77 10.09 -12.76
C GLY A 246 -0.79 11.60 -12.48
N ILE A 247 -0.21 12.28 -11.54
CA ILE A 247 0.22 11.78 -10.23
C ILE A 247 -1.02 11.58 -9.35
N MET A 248 -1.08 10.45 -8.66
CA MET A 248 -2.12 10.20 -7.66
C MET A 248 -1.51 10.27 -6.27
N VAL A 249 -2.26 10.83 -5.33
CA VAL A 249 -1.89 10.90 -3.90
C VAL A 249 -3.05 10.36 -3.09
N ASP A 250 -2.79 9.29 -2.34
CA ASP A 250 -3.77 8.67 -1.47
C ASP A 250 -3.31 8.81 -0.01
N LEU A 251 -4.19 9.27 0.84
CA LEU A 251 -3.93 9.52 2.26
C LEU A 251 -4.91 8.75 3.13
N ALA A 252 -4.42 8.25 4.27
CA ALA A 252 -5.27 7.67 5.30
C ALA A 252 -4.79 8.08 6.70
N LEU A 253 -5.70 8.53 7.54
CA LEU A 253 -5.46 8.78 8.96
C LEU A 253 -5.89 7.58 9.78
N TYR A 254 -4.98 7.05 10.56
CA TYR A 254 -5.21 5.97 11.51
C TYR A 254 -4.97 6.45 12.93
N LEU A 255 -5.85 6.09 13.86
CA LEU A 255 -5.71 6.36 15.28
C LEU A 255 -5.40 5.07 16.02
N ASN A 256 -4.34 5.10 16.83
CA ASN A 256 -4.09 4.10 17.85
C ASN A 256 -4.72 4.56 19.17
N PRO A 257 -5.32 3.66 19.95
CA PRO A 257 -5.74 4.00 21.31
C PRO A 257 -4.48 4.32 22.15
N SER A 258 -4.58 5.37 22.92
CA SER A 258 -3.56 5.77 23.90
C SER A 258 -3.58 4.88 25.14
#